data_86be57197244d179c1da8f88cbb18820
#
_entry.id   86be57197244d179c1da8f88cbb18820
#
_cell.length_a   1.000
_cell.length_b   1.000
_cell.length_c   1.000
_cell.angle_alpha   90.00
_cell.angle_beta   90.00
_cell.angle_gamma   90.00
#
_symmetry.space_group_name_H-M   'P 1'
#
loop_
_entity.id
_entity.type
_entity.pdbx_description
1 polymer ?
#
loop_
_entity_poly.entity_id
_entity_poly.type
_entity_poly.pdbx_seq_one_letter_code
_entity_poly.pdbx_strand_id
1 'polypeptide(L)'
;MQAQLESRISTSDGNLGACREELSASKNSNDELKRNLLQAQNSNLLQEQQIQGLREQIADLKSQRDKQLTQVGDLTVLSKSANDNIKNTLVQLENKDKYIRFLQAARSKADSINLALAVNLKGVLQDGIEDKDVEVKVDKTVVFINLSDKMLYQSGSANLTPRAKEVLGKIAKIIESRPDLEVMVEGYTDNVPIKTAALEDNWDLSVKRATAVVRVLQKTYNVNPNRLIAAGRGEYNALASNNTSEGRAMNRRTRIIIMPKLNQFYDLLNPTAAPQ
;
A
#
# COMPACT_ATOMS: atom_id res chain seq x y z
N MET A 1 21.66 26.09 50.56
CA MET A 1 22.05 26.60 49.23
C MET A 1 22.69 25.49 48.37
N GLN A 2 23.64 24.68 48.90
CA GLN A 2 24.32 23.60 48.18
C GLN A 2 23.38 22.49 47.69
N ALA A 3 22.48 21.98 48.56
CA ALA A 3 21.50 20.95 48.23
C ALA A 3 20.48 21.39 47.15
N GLN A 4 20.14 22.70 47.08
CA GLN A 4 19.28 23.22 46.04
C GLN A 4 20.00 23.30 44.65
N LEU A 5 21.30 23.57 44.69
CA LEU A 5 22.16 23.58 43.48
C LEU A 5 22.31 22.15 42.94
N GLU A 6 22.59 21.19 43.80
CA GLU A 6 22.71 19.76 43.43
C GLU A 6 21.40 19.19 42.86
N SER A 7 20.25 19.54 43.45
CA SER A 7 18.93 19.17 42.90
C SER A 7 18.68 19.79 41.52
N ARG A 8 19.05 21.07 41.31
CA ARG A 8 18.89 21.74 40.00
C ARG A 8 19.83 21.15 38.96
N ILE A 9 21.05 20.80 39.34
CA ILE A 9 22.01 20.14 38.43
C ILE A 9 21.46 18.78 38.03
N SER A 10 21.02 17.95 39.00
CA SER A 10 20.43 16.64 38.70
C SER A 10 19.19 16.72 37.79
N THR A 11 18.33 17.72 38.01
CA THR A 11 17.16 17.95 37.15
C THR A 11 17.59 18.41 35.75
N SER A 12 18.59 19.27 35.66
CA SER A 12 19.14 19.75 34.38
C SER A 12 19.82 18.63 33.60
N ASP A 13 20.57 17.77 34.26
CA ASP A 13 21.22 16.59 33.66
C ASP A 13 20.17 15.58 33.17
N GLY A 14 19.09 15.36 33.92
CA GLY A 14 17.96 14.54 33.49
C GLY A 14 17.28 15.10 32.23
N ASN A 15 17.02 16.41 32.22
CA ASN A 15 16.45 17.09 31.05
C ASN A 15 17.39 17.07 29.84
N LEU A 16 18.70 17.19 30.07
CA LEU A 16 19.70 17.10 29.02
C LEU A 16 19.78 15.68 28.44
N GLY A 17 19.62 14.67 29.29
CA GLY A 17 19.54 13.26 28.87
C GLY A 17 18.33 13.00 27.98
N ALA A 18 17.14 13.43 28.41
CA ALA A 18 15.91 13.31 27.66
C ALA A 18 15.99 14.03 26.31
N CYS A 19 16.51 15.25 26.29
CA CYS A 19 16.68 16.02 25.05
C CYS A 19 17.69 15.36 24.07
N ARG A 20 18.74 14.69 24.58
CA ARG A 20 19.66 13.92 23.75
C ARG A 20 19.02 12.67 23.16
N GLU A 21 18.18 12.01 23.92
CA GLU A 21 17.42 10.83 23.44
C GLU A 21 16.41 11.24 22.36
N GLU A 22 15.65 12.33 22.59
CA GLU A 22 14.73 12.88 21.58
C GLU A 22 15.47 13.32 20.32
N LEU A 23 16.61 13.96 20.44
CA LEU A 23 17.43 14.36 19.30
C LEU A 23 17.95 13.14 18.53
N SER A 24 18.36 12.10 19.23
CA SER A 24 18.81 10.84 18.61
C SER A 24 17.68 10.16 17.86
N ALA A 25 16.50 10.05 18.48
CA ALA A 25 15.31 9.50 17.84
C ALA A 25 14.89 10.31 16.60
N SER A 26 14.90 11.63 16.71
CA SER A 26 14.61 12.54 15.58
C SER A 26 15.63 12.41 14.45
N LYS A 27 16.92 12.26 14.76
CA LYS A 27 17.96 12.02 13.75
C LYS A 27 17.73 10.68 13.03
N ASN A 28 17.44 9.60 13.78
CA ASN A 28 17.19 8.29 13.19
C ASN A 28 15.96 8.31 12.27
N SER A 29 14.87 8.97 12.70
CA SER A 29 13.67 9.16 11.89
C SER A 29 13.96 9.99 10.62
N ASN A 30 14.79 11.02 10.74
CA ASN A 30 15.19 11.85 9.60
C ASN A 30 16.04 11.05 8.59
N ASP A 31 16.94 10.20 9.08
CA ASP A 31 17.77 9.35 8.24
C ASP A 31 16.95 8.23 7.57
N GLU A 32 15.90 7.73 8.22
CA GLU A 32 14.95 6.81 7.63
C GLU A 32 14.11 7.49 6.55
N LEU A 33 13.58 8.68 6.83
CA LEU A 33 12.85 9.48 5.85
C LEU A 33 13.70 9.82 4.62
N LYS A 34 14.98 10.15 4.81
CA LYS A 34 15.92 10.38 3.70
C LYS A 34 16.14 9.13 2.86
N ARG A 35 16.27 7.96 3.50
CA ARG A 35 16.40 6.68 2.77
C ARG A 35 15.15 6.37 1.96
N ASN A 36 13.97 6.53 2.57
CA ASN A 36 12.69 6.31 1.91
C ASN A 36 12.48 7.30 0.75
N LEU A 37 12.86 8.56 0.93
CA LEU A 37 12.82 9.59 -0.12
C LEU A 37 13.76 9.22 -1.28
N LEU A 38 14.98 8.83 -1.00
CA LEU A 38 15.93 8.36 -2.01
C LEU A 38 15.43 7.14 -2.76
N GLN A 39 14.84 6.20 -2.06
CA GLN A 39 14.24 5.00 -2.67
C GLN A 39 13.06 5.35 -3.57
N ALA A 40 12.18 6.26 -3.12
CA ALA A 40 11.06 6.76 -3.92
C ALA A 40 11.54 7.54 -5.15
N GLN A 41 12.57 8.40 -4.98
CA GLN A 41 13.18 9.14 -6.10
C GLN A 41 13.80 8.19 -7.13
N ASN A 42 14.54 7.15 -6.68
CA ASN A 42 15.11 6.15 -7.56
C ASN A 42 14.02 5.32 -8.29
N SER A 43 12.95 4.99 -7.58
CA SER A 43 11.79 4.30 -8.20
C SER A 43 11.11 5.17 -9.25
N ASN A 44 10.91 6.46 -8.96
CA ASN A 44 10.33 7.41 -9.91
C ASN A 44 11.24 7.59 -11.15
N LEU A 45 12.55 7.73 -10.92
CA LEU A 45 13.52 7.84 -12.02
C LEU A 45 13.48 6.60 -12.93
N LEU A 46 13.40 5.41 -12.33
CA LEU A 46 13.29 4.16 -13.08
C LEU A 46 11.97 4.11 -13.86
N GLN A 47 10.87 4.55 -13.26
CA GLN A 47 9.58 4.64 -13.94
C GLN A 47 9.59 5.68 -15.08
N GLU A 48 10.24 6.83 -14.87
CA GLU A 48 10.41 7.83 -15.93
C GLU A 48 11.23 7.28 -17.09
N GLN A 49 12.31 6.56 -16.81
CA GLN A 49 13.11 5.89 -17.85
C GLN A 49 12.30 4.85 -18.61
N GLN A 50 11.47 4.04 -17.92
CA GLN A 50 10.58 3.08 -18.58
C GLN A 50 9.54 3.77 -19.46
N ILE A 51 8.93 4.86 -18.96
CA ILE A 51 7.96 5.65 -19.74
C ILE A 51 8.63 6.25 -20.98
N GLN A 52 9.84 6.77 -20.82
CA GLN A 52 10.58 7.31 -21.97
C GLN A 52 10.92 6.22 -22.99
N GLY A 53 11.37 5.05 -22.55
CA GLY A 53 11.63 3.91 -23.46
C GLY A 53 10.38 3.43 -24.22
N LEU A 54 9.23 3.40 -23.54
CA LEU A 54 7.95 3.09 -24.21
C LEU A 54 7.54 4.18 -25.22
N ARG A 55 7.81 5.44 -24.93
CA ARG A 55 7.55 6.55 -25.87
C ARG A 55 8.44 6.44 -27.12
N GLU A 56 9.69 6.10 -26.94
CA GLU A 56 10.64 5.88 -28.05
C GLU A 56 10.22 4.68 -28.91
N GLN A 57 9.79 3.57 -28.30
CA GLN A 57 9.24 2.42 -29.04
C GLN A 57 7.97 2.79 -29.84
N ILE A 58 7.08 3.60 -29.25
CA ILE A 58 5.89 4.10 -29.92
C ILE A 58 6.27 5.02 -31.10
N ALA A 59 7.26 5.89 -30.93
CA ALA A 59 7.74 6.77 -31.99
C ALA A 59 8.37 5.98 -33.13
N ASP A 60 9.17 4.95 -32.81
CA ASP A 60 9.80 4.09 -33.80
C ASP A 60 8.78 3.24 -34.56
N LEU A 61 7.80 2.66 -33.87
CA LEU A 61 6.69 1.94 -34.49
C LEU A 61 5.85 2.84 -35.43
N LYS A 62 5.63 4.11 -35.07
CA LYS A 62 4.98 5.09 -35.95
C LYS A 62 5.82 5.37 -37.20
N SER A 63 7.14 5.57 -37.01
CA SER A 63 8.06 5.80 -38.12
C SER A 63 8.13 4.59 -39.09
N GLN A 64 8.17 3.37 -38.56
CA GLN A 64 8.13 2.14 -39.37
C GLN A 64 6.82 2.01 -40.15
N ARG A 65 5.67 2.30 -39.48
CA ARG A 65 4.37 2.31 -40.15
C ARG A 65 4.36 3.28 -41.33
N ASP A 66 4.85 4.51 -41.11
CA ASP A 66 4.84 5.55 -42.13
C ASP A 66 5.77 5.19 -43.31
N LYS A 67 6.90 4.58 -43.05
CA LYS A 67 7.78 4.02 -44.10
C LYS A 67 7.09 2.89 -44.90
N GLN A 68 6.41 1.98 -44.20
CA GLN A 68 5.65 0.92 -44.87
C GLN A 68 4.52 1.47 -45.75
N LEU A 69 3.82 2.49 -45.25
CA LEU A 69 2.77 3.17 -46.04
C LEU A 69 3.34 3.88 -47.26
N THR A 70 4.50 4.52 -47.16
CA THR A 70 5.18 5.18 -48.27
C THR A 70 5.65 4.13 -49.32
N GLN A 71 6.23 3.04 -48.88
CA GLN A 71 6.66 1.94 -49.78
C GLN A 71 5.49 1.28 -50.52
N VAL A 72 4.32 1.20 -49.88
CA VAL A 72 3.11 0.66 -50.53
C VAL A 72 2.50 1.67 -51.48
N GLY A 73 2.64 2.97 -51.19
CA GLY A 73 2.23 4.05 -52.12
C GLY A 73 3.03 4.03 -53.44
N ASP A 74 4.32 3.67 -53.35
CA ASP A 74 5.20 3.55 -54.53
C ASP A 74 4.99 2.24 -55.30
N LEU A 75 4.39 1.23 -54.66
CA LEU A 75 4.08 -0.06 -55.28
C LEU A 75 2.62 -0.09 -55.77
N THR A 76 2.26 0.85 -56.61
CA THR A 76 0.91 1.03 -57.24
C THR A 76 0.38 -0.18 -58.02
N VAL A 77 1.05 -1.34 -57.94
CA VAL A 77 0.70 -2.56 -58.72
C VAL A 77 0.46 -3.80 -57.82
N LEU A 78 0.47 -3.64 -56.50
CA LEU A 78 0.24 -4.82 -55.64
C LEU A 78 -1.24 -4.95 -55.27
N SER A 79 -1.72 -6.13 -55.60
CA SER A 79 -3.09 -6.65 -55.52
C SER A 79 -3.95 -6.16 -54.35
N LYS A 80 -5.26 -6.05 -54.60
CA LYS A 80 -6.34 -5.81 -53.63
C LYS A 80 -6.17 -6.51 -52.30
N SER A 81 -5.56 -7.69 -52.29
CA SER A 81 -5.22 -8.49 -51.09
C SER A 81 -4.19 -7.82 -50.16
N ALA A 82 -3.17 -7.12 -50.68
CA ALA A 82 -2.19 -6.40 -49.88
C ALA A 82 -2.81 -5.16 -49.24
N ASN A 83 -3.73 -4.49 -49.95
CA ASN A 83 -4.45 -3.32 -49.45
C ASN A 83 -5.41 -3.70 -48.28
N ASP A 84 -6.07 -4.87 -48.42
CA ASP A 84 -6.97 -5.36 -47.35
C ASP A 84 -6.18 -5.78 -46.08
N ASN A 85 -4.99 -6.36 -46.27
CA ASN A 85 -4.11 -6.70 -45.16
C ASN A 85 -3.59 -5.45 -44.42
N ILE A 86 -3.21 -4.40 -45.18
CA ILE A 86 -2.78 -3.12 -44.61
C ILE A 86 -3.93 -2.45 -43.85
N LYS A 87 -5.15 -2.45 -44.43
CA LYS A 87 -6.33 -1.92 -43.79
C LYS A 87 -6.66 -2.65 -42.48
N ASN A 88 -6.57 -3.98 -42.49
CA ASN A 88 -6.75 -4.80 -41.29
C ASN A 88 -5.69 -4.51 -40.23
N THR A 89 -4.43 -4.33 -40.64
CA THR A 89 -3.33 -3.98 -39.73
C THR A 89 -3.51 -2.59 -39.13
N LEU A 90 -3.96 -1.62 -39.91
CA LEU A 90 -4.27 -0.26 -39.42
C LEU A 90 -5.41 -0.28 -38.40
N VAL A 91 -6.48 -1.03 -38.66
CA VAL A 91 -7.59 -1.21 -37.71
C VAL A 91 -7.10 -1.88 -36.41
N GLN A 92 -6.23 -2.87 -36.53
CA GLN A 92 -5.64 -3.51 -35.34
C GLN A 92 -4.73 -2.57 -34.55
N LEU A 93 -3.93 -1.72 -35.21
CA LEU A 93 -3.10 -0.70 -34.58
C LEU A 93 -3.95 0.35 -33.87
N GLU A 94 -5.01 0.83 -34.55
CA GLU A 94 -5.95 1.79 -33.95
C GLU A 94 -6.66 1.21 -32.72
N ASN A 95 -7.06 -0.06 -32.79
CA ASN A 95 -7.65 -0.76 -31.66
C ASN A 95 -6.65 -0.94 -30.49
N LYS A 96 -5.38 -1.23 -30.81
CA LYS A 96 -4.32 -1.30 -29.79
C LYS A 96 -4.05 0.06 -29.14
N ASP A 97 -4.03 1.15 -29.90
CA ASP A 97 -3.86 2.51 -29.38
C ASP A 97 -5.03 2.89 -28.46
N LYS A 98 -6.26 2.58 -28.87
CA LYS A 98 -7.46 2.77 -28.01
C LYS A 98 -7.33 1.96 -26.71
N TYR A 99 -6.89 0.71 -26.81
CA TYR A 99 -6.69 -0.15 -25.64
C TYR A 99 -5.60 0.37 -24.71
N ILE A 100 -4.48 0.84 -25.23
CA ILE A 100 -3.40 1.45 -24.42
C ILE A 100 -3.91 2.70 -23.69
N ARG A 101 -4.62 3.59 -24.38
CA ARG A 101 -5.23 4.78 -23.77
C ARG A 101 -6.24 4.42 -22.69
N PHE A 102 -7.05 3.40 -22.94
CA PHE A 102 -8.00 2.88 -21.95
C PHE A 102 -7.28 2.38 -20.69
N LEU A 103 -6.21 1.58 -20.84
CA LEU A 103 -5.40 1.08 -19.72
C LEU A 103 -4.71 2.23 -18.95
N GLN A 104 -4.19 3.22 -19.66
CA GLN A 104 -3.58 4.41 -19.04
C GLN A 104 -4.61 5.22 -18.25
N ALA A 105 -5.79 5.45 -18.79
CA ALA A 105 -6.87 6.14 -18.11
C ALA A 105 -7.37 5.36 -16.88
N ALA A 106 -7.51 4.03 -16.99
CA ALA A 106 -7.89 3.16 -15.89
C ALA A 106 -6.86 3.19 -14.76
N ARG A 107 -5.57 3.14 -15.09
CA ARG A 107 -4.47 3.27 -14.14
C ARG A 107 -4.47 4.62 -13.44
N SER A 108 -4.55 5.71 -14.18
CA SER A 108 -4.59 7.08 -13.63
C SER A 108 -5.80 7.27 -12.71
N LYS A 109 -6.96 6.72 -13.07
CA LYS A 109 -8.16 6.74 -12.23
C LYS A 109 -7.96 5.95 -10.94
N ALA A 110 -7.36 4.76 -11.01
CA ALA A 110 -7.04 3.95 -9.83
C ALA A 110 -6.07 4.66 -8.89
N ASP A 111 -5.00 5.26 -9.43
CA ASP A 111 -4.01 6.02 -8.66
C ASP A 111 -4.65 7.23 -7.96
N SER A 112 -5.53 7.95 -8.65
CA SER A 112 -6.27 9.09 -8.08
C SER A 112 -7.24 8.68 -6.97
N ILE A 113 -7.94 7.55 -7.14
CA ILE A 113 -8.85 7.00 -6.14
C ILE A 113 -8.06 6.59 -4.88
N ASN A 114 -6.93 5.93 -5.05
CA ASN A 114 -6.10 5.48 -3.93
C ASN A 114 -5.47 6.65 -3.17
N LEU A 115 -5.03 7.68 -3.88
CA LEU A 115 -4.54 8.91 -3.25
C LEU A 115 -5.64 9.60 -2.45
N ALA A 116 -6.84 9.79 -3.02
CA ALA A 116 -7.98 10.36 -2.32
C ALA A 116 -8.40 9.52 -1.10
N LEU A 117 -8.37 8.19 -1.23
CA LEU A 117 -8.64 7.27 -0.13
C LEU A 117 -7.62 7.44 1.01
N ALA A 118 -6.34 7.53 0.69
CA ALA A 118 -5.28 7.71 1.67
C ALA A 118 -5.36 9.07 2.37
N VAL A 119 -5.66 10.14 1.66
CA VAL A 119 -5.87 11.48 2.23
C VAL A 119 -7.06 11.47 3.18
N ASN A 120 -8.19 10.88 2.78
CA ASN A 120 -9.37 10.75 3.62
C ASN A 120 -9.09 9.89 4.87
N LEU A 121 -8.40 8.74 4.71
CA LEU A 121 -7.99 7.90 5.84
C LEU A 121 -7.08 8.66 6.79
N LYS A 122 -6.08 9.34 6.27
CA LYS A 122 -5.15 10.13 7.08
C LYS A 122 -5.89 11.22 7.86
N GLY A 123 -6.77 12.00 7.23
CA GLY A 123 -7.56 13.03 7.87
C GLY A 123 -8.47 12.47 8.98
N VAL A 124 -9.22 11.41 8.69
CA VAL A 124 -10.16 10.80 9.65
C VAL A 124 -9.45 10.10 10.81
N LEU A 125 -8.24 9.57 10.58
CA LEU A 125 -7.47 8.84 11.60
C LEU A 125 -6.59 9.76 12.45
N GLN A 126 -6.19 10.95 11.96
CA GLN A 126 -5.40 11.92 12.73
C GLN A 126 -6.18 12.54 13.90
N ASP A 127 -7.50 12.60 13.81
CA ASP A 127 -8.32 13.13 14.90
C ASP A 127 -8.31 12.19 16.13
N GLY A 128 -7.45 12.49 17.10
CA GLY A 128 -7.40 11.82 18.41
C GLY A 128 -6.54 10.55 18.47
N ILE A 129 -5.70 10.29 17.47
CA ILE A 129 -4.78 9.14 17.43
C ILE A 129 -3.35 9.67 17.35
N GLU A 130 -2.46 9.18 18.25
CA GLU A 130 -1.04 9.49 18.15
C GLU A 130 -0.46 8.89 16.85
N ASP A 131 0.32 9.68 16.11
CA ASP A 131 0.95 9.29 14.83
C ASP A 131 1.80 8.01 14.91
N LYS A 132 2.21 7.61 16.11
CA LYS A 132 3.02 6.39 16.36
C LYS A 132 2.21 5.09 16.28
N ASP A 133 0.90 5.16 16.44
CA ASP A 133 0.02 3.98 16.52
C ASP A 133 -0.64 3.64 15.18
N VAL A 134 -0.74 4.61 14.26
CA VAL A 134 -1.41 4.45 12.96
C VAL A 134 -0.60 5.12 11.86
N GLU A 135 -0.19 4.34 10.87
CA GLU A 135 0.52 4.83 9.71
C GLU A 135 -0.24 4.45 8.43
N VAL A 136 -0.52 5.45 7.58
CA VAL A 136 -1.15 5.23 6.28
C VAL A 136 -0.14 5.44 5.17
N LYS A 137 0.05 4.42 4.34
CA LYS A 137 0.94 4.42 3.16
C LYS A 137 0.18 4.03 1.91
N VAL A 138 0.55 4.62 0.77
CA VAL A 138 0.09 4.21 -0.55
C VAL A 138 1.27 3.60 -1.30
N ASP A 139 1.08 2.41 -1.82
CA ASP A 139 2.03 1.80 -2.75
C ASP A 139 1.26 1.29 -3.97
N LYS A 140 1.54 1.88 -5.12
CA LYS A 140 0.85 1.60 -6.40
C LYS A 140 -0.67 1.73 -6.26
N THR A 141 -1.38 0.61 -6.43
CA THR A 141 -2.85 0.55 -6.40
C THR A 141 -3.42 0.09 -5.06
N VAL A 142 -2.61 0.08 -4.01
CA VAL A 142 -2.98 -0.48 -2.70
C VAL A 142 -2.73 0.55 -1.60
N VAL A 143 -3.67 0.66 -0.68
CA VAL A 143 -3.53 1.49 0.51
C VAL A 143 -3.26 0.59 1.72
N PHE A 144 -2.17 0.87 2.43
CA PHE A 144 -1.76 0.17 3.64
C PHE A 144 -2.03 1.04 4.87
N ILE A 145 -2.68 0.46 5.86
CA ILE A 145 -2.87 1.06 7.19
C ILE A 145 -2.17 0.14 8.18
N ASN A 146 -1.04 0.58 8.71
CA ASN A 146 -0.33 -0.12 9.77
C ASN A 146 -0.86 0.35 11.13
N LEU A 147 -1.25 -0.59 11.97
CA LEU A 147 -1.77 -0.35 13.30
C LEU A 147 -0.88 -1.04 14.33
N SER A 148 -0.47 -0.32 15.37
CA SER A 148 0.37 -0.90 16.42
C SER A 148 -0.39 -1.95 17.23
N ASP A 149 0.31 -3.00 17.62
CA ASP A 149 -0.23 -4.09 18.44
C ASP A 149 -0.73 -3.57 19.80
N LYS A 150 0.04 -2.65 20.40
CA LYS A 150 -0.28 -2.03 21.69
C LYS A 150 -1.61 -1.28 21.70
N MET A 151 -1.94 -0.64 20.57
CA MET A 151 -3.22 0.04 20.42
C MET A 151 -4.36 -0.96 20.20
N LEU A 152 -4.11 -2.00 19.39
CA LEU A 152 -5.15 -2.92 18.96
C LEU A 152 -5.54 -3.94 20.01
N TYR A 153 -4.56 -4.56 20.69
CA TYR A 153 -4.81 -5.74 21.51
C TYR A 153 -4.38 -5.56 22.97
N GLN A 154 -5.04 -6.29 23.83
CA GLN A 154 -4.55 -6.51 25.18
C GLN A 154 -3.27 -7.36 25.12
N SER A 155 -2.32 -7.12 26.03
CA SER A 155 -1.03 -7.80 26.06
C SER A 155 -1.20 -9.32 26.04
N GLY A 156 -0.46 -10.01 25.16
CA GLY A 156 -0.50 -11.47 25.03
C GLY A 156 -1.83 -12.05 24.53
N SER A 157 -2.72 -11.23 23.97
CA SER A 157 -4.09 -11.62 23.59
C SER A 157 -4.42 -11.21 22.15
N ALA A 158 -5.48 -11.78 21.60
CA ALA A 158 -6.16 -11.32 20.39
C ALA A 158 -7.43 -10.50 20.71
N ASN A 159 -7.70 -10.19 21.99
CA ASN A 159 -8.84 -9.38 22.37
C ASN A 159 -8.58 -7.91 22.06
N LEU A 160 -9.49 -7.30 21.31
CA LEU A 160 -9.37 -5.91 20.88
C LEU A 160 -9.70 -4.94 22.03
N THR A 161 -8.93 -3.85 22.10
CA THR A 161 -9.17 -2.75 23.03
C THR A 161 -10.39 -1.93 22.62
N PRO A 162 -11.01 -1.15 23.53
CA PRO A 162 -12.05 -0.19 23.16
C PRO A 162 -11.55 0.80 22.10
N ARG A 163 -10.33 1.32 22.25
CA ARG A 163 -9.70 2.25 21.29
C ARG A 163 -9.54 1.62 19.91
N ALA A 164 -9.15 0.33 19.85
CA ALA A 164 -9.11 -0.40 18.59
C ALA A 164 -10.44 -0.39 17.86
N LYS A 165 -11.54 -0.61 18.59
CA LYS A 165 -12.88 -0.61 18.00
C LYS A 165 -13.23 0.76 17.40
N GLU A 166 -12.93 1.85 18.09
CA GLU A 166 -13.16 3.21 17.56
C GLU A 166 -12.40 3.45 16.25
N VAL A 167 -11.12 3.11 16.23
CA VAL A 167 -10.27 3.23 15.01
C VAL A 167 -10.81 2.38 13.88
N LEU A 168 -11.15 1.12 14.17
CA LEU A 168 -11.74 0.20 13.19
C LEU A 168 -13.10 0.71 12.68
N GLY A 169 -13.88 1.39 13.52
CA GLY A 169 -15.14 2.02 13.12
C GLY A 169 -14.93 3.16 12.11
N LYS A 170 -13.90 3.98 12.30
CA LYS A 170 -13.53 5.01 11.34
C LYS A 170 -13.09 4.40 10.00
N ILE A 171 -12.29 3.35 10.03
CA ILE A 171 -11.83 2.62 8.83
C ILE A 171 -13.03 1.95 8.14
N ALA A 172 -13.92 1.32 8.90
CA ALA A 172 -15.10 0.65 8.36
C ALA A 172 -16.02 1.59 7.57
N LYS A 173 -16.26 2.81 8.07
CA LYS A 173 -17.05 3.83 7.35
C LYS A 173 -16.46 4.14 5.96
N ILE A 174 -15.14 4.22 5.87
CA ILE A 174 -14.46 4.48 4.61
C ILE A 174 -14.56 3.26 3.68
N ILE A 175 -14.39 2.04 4.22
CA ILE A 175 -14.54 0.79 3.46
C ILE A 175 -15.97 0.67 2.90
N GLU A 176 -16.98 0.99 3.69
CA GLU A 176 -18.38 0.92 3.27
C GLU A 176 -18.73 1.95 2.18
N SER A 177 -18.08 3.11 2.18
CA SER A 177 -18.23 4.09 1.10
C SER A 177 -17.65 3.63 -0.25
N ARG A 178 -16.93 2.51 -0.28
CA ARG A 178 -16.23 1.97 -1.46
C ARG A 178 -16.51 0.47 -1.63
N PRO A 179 -17.67 0.10 -2.17
CA PRO A 179 -18.08 -1.31 -2.30
C PRO A 179 -17.25 -2.12 -3.32
N ASP A 180 -16.50 -1.44 -4.16
CA ASP A 180 -15.61 -1.97 -5.19
C ASP A 180 -14.25 -2.44 -4.65
N LEU A 181 -13.95 -2.18 -3.37
CA LEU A 181 -12.68 -2.55 -2.76
C LEU A 181 -12.79 -3.81 -1.90
N GLU A 182 -11.72 -4.58 -1.86
CA GLU A 182 -11.49 -5.68 -0.92
C GLU A 182 -10.54 -5.24 0.19
N VAL A 183 -10.64 -5.90 1.34
CA VAL A 183 -9.85 -5.58 2.52
C VAL A 183 -9.19 -6.85 3.04
N MET A 184 -7.87 -6.87 3.05
CA MET A 184 -7.09 -7.90 3.70
C MET A 184 -6.53 -7.37 5.01
N VAL A 185 -6.69 -8.14 6.06
CA VAL A 185 -6.09 -7.87 7.37
C VAL A 185 -4.97 -8.86 7.60
N GLU A 186 -3.75 -8.37 7.70
CA GLU A 186 -2.56 -9.17 7.98
C GLU A 186 -2.10 -8.93 9.42
N GLY A 187 -1.95 -10.00 10.21
CA GLY A 187 -1.32 -9.96 11.53
C GLY A 187 0.17 -10.29 11.45
N TYR A 188 0.97 -9.59 12.25
CA TYR A 188 2.41 -9.80 12.39
C TYR A 188 2.78 -9.89 13.86
N THR A 189 3.79 -10.69 14.19
CA THR A 189 4.39 -10.79 15.51
C THR A 189 5.86 -10.35 15.48
N ASP A 190 6.47 -10.27 16.63
CA ASP A 190 7.93 -10.31 16.76
C ASP A 190 8.41 -11.77 16.77
N ASN A 191 9.71 -11.98 16.94
CA ASN A 191 10.32 -13.32 17.00
C ASN A 191 10.29 -13.96 18.39
N VAL A 192 9.60 -13.37 19.37
CA VAL A 192 9.45 -14.01 20.68
C VAL A 192 8.45 -15.16 20.54
N PRO A 193 8.86 -16.41 20.82
CA PRO A 193 7.97 -17.54 20.70
C PRO A 193 6.79 -17.43 21.65
N ILE A 194 5.60 -17.76 21.15
CA ILE A 194 4.40 -17.91 21.97
C ILE A 194 3.92 -19.36 21.90
N LYS A 195 3.55 -19.91 23.05
CA LYS A 195 2.90 -21.21 23.15
C LYS A 195 1.90 -21.19 24.29
N THR A 196 0.66 -21.49 24.01
CA THR A 196 -0.43 -21.61 24.98
C THR A 196 -1.30 -22.81 24.63
N ALA A 197 -2.29 -23.15 25.45
CA ALA A 197 -3.24 -24.20 25.12
C ALA A 197 -4.06 -23.94 23.83
N ALA A 198 -4.13 -22.68 23.38
CA ALA A 198 -4.93 -22.26 22.23
C ALA A 198 -4.08 -21.71 21.06
N LEU A 199 -2.75 -21.64 21.23
CA LEU A 199 -1.81 -21.12 20.23
C LEU A 199 -0.59 -22.03 20.22
N GLU A 200 -0.25 -22.56 19.07
CA GLU A 200 0.93 -23.40 18.90
C GLU A 200 2.18 -22.53 18.71
N ASP A 201 2.08 -21.47 17.92
CA ASP A 201 3.19 -20.60 17.55
C ASP A 201 2.74 -19.17 17.15
N ASN A 202 3.67 -18.40 16.60
CA ASN A 202 3.46 -17.05 16.10
C ASN A 202 2.56 -17.00 14.86
N TRP A 203 2.45 -18.08 14.07
CA TRP A 203 1.50 -18.17 12.98
C TRP A 203 0.07 -18.14 13.51
N ASP A 204 -0.24 -18.97 14.49
CA ASP A 204 -1.56 -19.01 15.11
C ASP A 204 -1.95 -17.67 15.73
N LEU A 205 -1.03 -17.04 16.47
CA LEU A 205 -1.28 -15.74 17.08
C LEU A 205 -1.61 -14.69 16.03
N SER A 206 -0.80 -14.62 14.97
CA SER A 206 -0.96 -13.63 13.90
C SER A 206 -2.28 -13.80 13.15
N VAL A 207 -2.68 -15.04 12.83
CA VAL A 207 -3.97 -15.35 12.20
C VAL A 207 -5.14 -15.02 13.13
N LYS A 208 -5.08 -15.40 14.41
CA LYS A 208 -6.14 -15.10 15.38
C LYS A 208 -6.35 -13.61 15.57
N ARG A 209 -5.27 -12.82 15.59
CA ARG A 209 -5.32 -11.36 15.67
C ARG A 209 -5.97 -10.75 14.44
N ALA A 210 -5.55 -11.16 13.25
CA ALA A 210 -6.18 -10.71 12.00
C ALA A 210 -7.69 -11.07 11.97
N THR A 211 -8.03 -12.29 12.35
CA THR A 211 -9.42 -12.75 12.41
C THR A 211 -10.25 -11.96 13.44
N ALA A 212 -9.67 -11.56 14.57
CA ALA A 212 -10.37 -10.73 15.56
C ALA A 212 -10.77 -9.36 14.97
N VAL A 213 -9.87 -8.72 14.22
CA VAL A 213 -10.15 -7.47 13.49
C VAL A 213 -11.24 -7.67 12.45
N VAL A 214 -11.13 -8.71 11.61
CA VAL A 214 -12.14 -9.05 10.58
C VAL A 214 -13.50 -9.26 11.20
N ARG A 215 -13.59 -9.97 12.34
CA ARG A 215 -14.87 -10.18 13.05
C ARG A 215 -15.49 -8.88 13.55
N VAL A 216 -14.69 -7.93 14.01
CA VAL A 216 -15.21 -6.61 14.43
C VAL A 216 -15.69 -5.81 13.22
N LEU A 217 -14.95 -5.78 12.11
CA LEU A 217 -15.40 -5.14 10.88
C LEU A 217 -16.71 -5.74 10.39
N GLN A 218 -16.84 -7.08 10.39
CA GLN A 218 -18.04 -7.79 9.97
C GLN A 218 -19.21 -7.61 10.93
N LYS A 219 -19.01 -7.94 12.22
CA LYS A 219 -20.13 -8.08 13.18
C LYS A 219 -20.54 -6.77 13.82
N THR A 220 -19.61 -5.86 14.04
CA THR A 220 -19.87 -4.59 14.72
C THR A 220 -20.17 -3.47 13.72
N TYR A 221 -19.47 -3.49 12.58
CA TYR A 221 -19.58 -2.43 11.57
C TYR A 221 -20.24 -2.87 10.26
N ASN A 222 -20.77 -4.10 10.19
CA ASN A 222 -21.54 -4.65 9.07
C ASN A 222 -20.80 -4.67 7.72
N VAL A 223 -19.48 -4.65 7.72
CA VAL A 223 -18.71 -4.79 6.47
C VAL A 223 -18.99 -6.17 5.86
N ASN A 224 -19.31 -6.19 4.57
CA ASN A 224 -19.64 -7.40 3.85
C ASN A 224 -18.49 -8.44 3.95
N PRO A 225 -18.74 -9.65 4.50
CA PRO A 225 -17.70 -10.65 4.71
C PRO A 225 -17.02 -11.13 3.42
N ASN A 226 -17.72 -11.10 2.27
CA ASN A 226 -17.15 -11.47 0.97
C ASN A 226 -16.04 -10.51 0.51
N ARG A 227 -15.87 -9.38 1.20
CA ARG A 227 -14.82 -8.38 0.95
C ARG A 227 -13.67 -8.45 1.96
N LEU A 228 -13.74 -9.36 2.93
CA LEU A 228 -12.81 -9.41 4.05
C LEU A 228 -11.94 -10.67 3.97
N ILE A 229 -10.63 -10.48 4.08
CA ILE A 229 -9.64 -11.54 4.12
C ILE A 229 -8.85 -11.39 5.42
N ALA A 230 -8.69 -12.48 6.18
CA ALA A 230 -7.79 -12.55 7.33
C ALA A 230 -6.55 -13.36 6.97
N ALA A 231 -5.37 -12.82 7.21
CA ALA A 231 -4.10 -13.47 6.93
C ALA A 231 -3.13 -13.33 8.12
N GLY A 232 -2.31 -14.34 8.36
CA GLY A 232 -1.21 -14.28 9.30
C GLY A 232 0.13 -14.28 8.59
N ARG A 233 1.12 -13.60 9.15
CA ARG A 233 2.50 -13.57 8.67
C ARG A 233 3.49 -14.08 9.71
N GLY A 234 3.02 -14.40 10.91
CA GLY A 234 3.90 -14.76 12.02
C GLY A 234 4.95 -13.69 12.29
N GLU A 235 6.16 -14.10 12.55
CA GLU A 235 7.32 -13.24 12.80
C GLU A 235 8.07 -12.80 11.53
N TYR A 236 7.60 -13.24 10.37
CA TYR A 236 8.26 -13.00 9.08
C TYR A 236 7.93 -11.61 8.52
N ASN A 237 8.77 -11.13 7.59
CA ASN A 237 8.69 -9.77 7.03
C ASN A 237 8.78 -8.67 8.11
N ALA A 238 9.76 -8.82 9.01
CA ALA A 238 10.06 -7.84 10.05
C ALA A 238 10.38 -6.46 9.43
N LEU A 239 9.83 -5.39 10.04
CA LEU A 239 10.13 -4.00 9.65
C LEU A 239 11.40 -3.49 10.29
N ALA A 240 11.75 -4.01 11.46
CA ALA A 240 12.91 -3.60 12.24
C ALA A 240 13.59 -4.82 12.87
N SER A 241 14.80 -4.61 13.39
CA SER A 241 15.53 -5.67 14.08
C SER A 241 14.78 -6.15 15.34
N ASN A 242 14.63 -7.45 15.49
CA ASN A 242 14.05 -8.07 16.68
C ASN A 242 14.97 -8.00 17.91
N ASN A 243 16.22 -7.55 17.77
CA ASN A 243 17.19 -7.48 18.85
C ASN A 243 16.85 -6.39 19.87
N THR A 244 16.12 -5.36 19.48
CA THR A 244 15.71 -4.26 20.37
C THR A 244 14.24 -4.36 20.73
N SER A 245 13.85 -3.83 21.89
CA SER A 245 12.44 -3.78 22.33
C SER A 245 11.58 -2.92 21.39
N GLU A 246 12.17 -1.83 20.90
CA GLU A 246 11.54 -0.90 19.96
C GLU A 246 11.30 -1.58 18.60
N GLY A 247 12.30 -2.30 18.10
CA GLY A 247 12.18 -3.04 16.84
C GLY A 247 11.13 -4.15 16.93
N ARG A 248 11.09 -4.90 18.03
CA ARG A 248 10.03 -5.89 18.28
C ARG A 248 8.65 -5.23 18.34
N ALA A 249 8.53 -4.07 18.99
CA ALA A 249 7.27 -3.33 19.03
C ALA A 249 6.79 -2.88 17.64
N MET A 250 7.69 -2.49 16.74
CA MET A 250 7.39 -2.16 15.36
C MET A 250 6.97 -3.40 14.55
N ASN A 251 7.57 -4.56 14.84
CA ASN A 251 7.25 -5.81 14.17
C ASN A 251 5.87 -6.32 14.58
N ARG A 252 5.49 -6.18 15.85
CA ARG A 252 4.13 -6.47 16.33
C ARG A 252 3.16 -5.43 15.81
N ARG A 253 2.54 -5.73 14.70
CA ARG A 253 1.58 -4.84 14.02
C ARG A 253 0.45 -5.62 13.35
N THR A 254 -0.61 -4.94 13.08
CA THR A 254 -1.64 -5.41 12.15
C THR A 254 -1.71 -4.43 10.99
N ARG A 255 -1.67 -4.97 9.79
CA ARG A 255 -1.77 -4.21 8.54
C ARG A 255 -3.14 -4.43 7.92
N ILE A 256 -3.88 -3.37 7.69
CA ILE A 256 -5.09 -3.39 6.88
C ILE A 256 -4.71 -2.94 5.47
N ILE A 257 -4.99 -3.77 4.49
CA ILE A 257 -4.67 -3.57 3.09
C ILE A 257 -5.98 -3.37 2.36
N ILE A 258 -6.18 -2.20 1.75
CA ILE A 258 -7.34 -1.88 0.94
C ILE A 258 -6.91 -1.95 -0.53
N MET A 259 -7.54 -2.85 -1.29
CA MET A 259 -7.16 -3.16 -2.66
C MET A 259 -8.38 -3.25 -3.58
N PRO A 260 -8.24 -2.96 -4.87
CA PRO A 260 -9.29 -3.24 -5.85
C PRO A 260 -9.61 -4.73 -5.91
N LYS A 261 -10.86 -5.07 -6.19
CA LYS A 261 -11.24 -6.46 -6.44
C LYS A 261 -10.48 -7.02 -7.64
N LEU A 262 -9.94 -8.22 -7.49
CA LEU A 262 -9.13 -8.87 -8.52
C LEU A 262 -9.89 -9.06 -9.84
N ASN A 263 -11.21 -9.30 -9.76
CA ASN A 263 -12.09 -9.45 -10.93
C ASN A 263 -12.06 -8.19 -11.83
N GLN A 264 -12.08 -6.99 -11.22
CA GLN A 264 -12.01 -5.74 -11.98
C GLN A 264 -10.67 -5.59 -12.72
N PHE A 265 -9.60 -6.16 -12.16
CA PHE A 265 -8.31 -6.19 -12.82
C PHE A 265 -8.30 -7.15 -14.03
N TYR A 266 -8.92 -8.32 -13.90
CA TYR A 266 -9.08 -9.27 -15.02
C TYR A 266 -9.99 -8.72 -16.12
N ASP A 267 -11.06 -8.01 -15.76
CA ASP A 267 -11.95 -7.36 -16.73
C ASP A 267 -11.20 -6.27 -17.54
N LEU A 268 -10.27 -5.54 -16.90
CA LEU A 268 -9.40 -4.58 -17.59
C LEU A 268 -8.37 -5.23 -18.52
N LEU A 269 -7.98 -6.47 -18.23
CA LEU A 269 -7.06 -7.24 -19.08
C LEU A 269 -7.78 -8.00 -20.21
N ASN A 270 -9.11 -8.03 -20.20
CA ASN A 270 -9.89 -8.72 -21.24
C ASN A 270 -9.99 -7.83 -22.50
N PRO A 271 -9.37 -8.22 -23.62
CA PRO A 271 -9.38 -7.43 -24.86
C PRO A 271 -10.79 -7.23 -25.44
N THR A 272 -11.74 -8.11 -25.10
CA THR A 272 -13.12 -8.03 -25.58
C THR A 272 -13.98 -7.05 -24.80
N ALA A 273 -13.53 -6.61 -23.62
CA ALA A 273 -14.20 -5.59 -22.80
C ALA A 273 -13.78 -4.16 -23.14
N ALA A 274 -12.82 -3.98 -24.05
CA ALA A 274 -12.44 -2.65 -24.52
C ALA A 274 -13.60 -2.00 -25.29
N PRO A 275 -13.93 -0.72 -25.04
CA PRO A 275 -14.95 -0.02 -25.82
C PRO A 275 -14.56 -0.03 -27.30
N GLN A 276 -15.49 -0.50 -28.14
CA GLN A 276 -15.37 -0.53 -29.61
C GLN A 276 -15.28 0.89 -30.18
#